data_cdfe396c136a3566a1ae8f20b182c36e
#
_entry.id   cdfe396c136a3566a1ae8f20b182c36e
#
_cell.length_a   1.000
_cell.length_b   1.000
_cell.length_c   1.000
_cell.angle_alpha   90.00
_cell.angle_beta   90.00
_cell.angle_gamma   90.00
#
_symmetry.space_group_name_H-M   'P 1'
#
loop_
_entity.id
_entity.type
_entity.pdbx_description
1 polymer ?
#
loop_
_entity_poly.entity_id
_entity_poly.type
_entity_poly.pdbx_seq_one_letter_code
_entity_poly.pdbx_strand_id
1 'polypeptide(L)'
;PESFTPDTQYLLGETAEVSNLYTCCGFNSIGIASSGGAGRVTAEWMINGYMNEDLYSLDIKRFQKFHSSKKFIMNRVTETLGDLYGMHWPYKQHKTSRDQKLLPYHEDLKKACACFGQSGEYERPMWYALDDIKPEYDYSFNYQNWYPSVKHESKNTIENVGLFELSPFSKYEIKGEGAYDELQRLCTANIKDEIGKCTYTHMLNEGGGIETDLTVVCINKNHFRIISSAAVRTHDKA
;
A
#
# COMPACT_ATOMS: atom_id res chain seq x y z
N PRO A 1 23.01 -14.46 -14.17
CA PRO A 1 22.09 -14.73 -13.07
C PRO A 1 20.89 -13.79 -13.18
N GLU A 2 19.70 -14.28 -12.87
CA GLU A 2 18.47 -13.49 -12.80
C GLU A 2 18.15 -13.16 -11.36
N SER A 3 17.40 -12.06 -11.15
CA SER A 3 16.96 -11.65 -9.83
C SER A 3 15.44 -11.51 -9.80
N PHE A 4 14.83 -12.04 -8.75
CA PHE A 4 13.39 -12.08 -8.56
C PHE A 4 12.99 -11.34 -7.28
N THR A 5 11.81 -10.71 -7.32
CA THR A 5 11.25 -9.95 -6.21
C THR A 5 10.02 -10.65 -5.62
N PRO A 6 9.63 -10.32 -4.39
CA PRO A 6 8.48 -10.96 -3.74
C PRO A 6 7.11 -10.65 -4.36
N ASP A 7 7.03 -9.68 -5.26
CA ASP A 7 5.79 -9.20 -5.88
C ASP A 7 5.83 -9.19 -7.42
N THR A 8 6.88 -9.77 -8.02
CA THR A 8 7.11 -9.78 -9.48
C THR A 8 7.31 -8.42 -10.13
N GLN A 9 7.38 -7.35 -9.36
CA GLN A 9 7.69 -6.01 -9.86
C GLN A 9 9.17 -5.69 -9.60
N TYR A 10 9.88 -5.14 -10.57
CA TYR A 10 11.29 -4.77 -10.37
C TYR A 10 11.43 -3.56 -9.43
N LEU A 11 12.66 -3.25 -9.03
CA LEU A 11 12.96 -2.22 -8.04
C LEU A 11 13.58 -1.01 -8.70
N LEU A 12 12.94 0.14 -8.59
CA LEU A 12 13.46 1.42 -9.03
C LEU A 12 13.50 2.41 -7.86
N GLY A 13 14.33 3.45 -8.02
CA GLY A 13 14.28 4.65 -7.22
C GLY A 13 15.22 4.70 -6.03
N GLU A 14 15.10 5.79 -5.31
CA GLU A 14 15.93 6.09 -4.15
C GLU A 14 15.50 5.26 -2.93
N THR A 15 16.48 4.73 -2.20
CA THR A 15 16.23 3.97 -0.98
C THR A 15 15.77 4.89 0.15
N ALA A 16 14.88 4.40 1.02
CA ALA A 16 14.40 5.18 2.17
C ALA A 16 15.48 5.35 3.28
N GLU A 17 16.51 4.49 3.29
CA GLU A 17 17.52 4.45 4.35
C GLU A 17 18.75 5.30 4.03
N VAL A 18 19.06 5.52 2.76
CA VAL A 18 20.29 6.19 2.33
C VAL A 18 19.99 7.16 1.19
N SER A 19 20.11 8.44 1.46
CA SER A 19 19.91 9.50 0.46
C SER A 19 20.93 9.37 -0.69
N ASN A 20 20.49 9.65 -1.91
CA ASN A 20 21.25 9.55 -3.15
C ASN A 20 21.71 8.12 -3.52
N LEU A 21 21.17 7.09 -2.87
CA LEU A 21 21.37 5.72 -3.27
C LEU A 21 20.17 5.22 -4.08
N TYR A 22 20.33 5.09 -5.38
CA TYR A 22 19.29 4.64 -6.30
C TYR A 22 19.43 3.16 -6.65
N THR A 23 18.31 2.49 -6.79
CA THR A 23 18.22 1.10 -7.22
C THR A 23 17.60 0.99 -8.61
N CYS A 24 18.06 0.04 -9.41
CA CYS A 24 17.48 -0.33 -10.70
C CYS A 24 17.80 -1.82 -10.92
N CYS A 25 17.01 -2.72 -10.31
CA CYS A 25 17.31 -4.16 -10.26
C CYS A 25 16.05 -5.02 -10.04
N GLY A 26 16.21 -6.34 -9.92
CA GLY A 26 15.12 -7.26 -9.61
C GLY A 26 14.16 -7.47 -10.78
N PHE A 27 14.63 -7.57 -12.00
CA PHE A 27 13.81 -7.50 -13.22
C PHE A 27 12.97 -8.73 -13.55
N ASN A 28 12.97 -9.78 -12.74
CA ASN A 28 12.03 -10.92 -12.87
C ASN A 28 11.97 -11.49 -14.32
N SER A 29 13.11 -11.72 -14.95
CA SER A 29 13.30 -12.22 -16.33
C SER A 29 12.86 -11.27 -17.46
N ILE A 30 12.41 -10.05 -17.17
CA ILE A 30 11.99 -9.07 -18.19
C ILE A 30 12.98 -7.90 -18.36
N GLY A 31 14.21 -8.05 -17.87
CA GLY A 31 15.22 -6.97 -17.85
C GLY A 31 15.60 -6.43 -19.24
N ILE A 32 15.69 -7.29 -20.25
CA ILE A 32 16.01 -6.86 -21.62
C ILE A 32 14.92 -5.93 -22.14
N ALA A 33 13.66 -6.32 -21.99
CA ALA A 33 12.52 -5.51 -22.45
C ALA A 33 12.36 -4.20 -21.67
N SER A 34 12.64 -4.23 -20.36
CA SER A 34 12.40 -3.10 -19.44
C SER A 34 13.58 -2.14 -19.32
N SER A 35 14.80 -2.54 -19.71
CA SER A 35 16.05 -1.81 -19.42
C SER A 35 16.05 -0.37 -19.93
N GLY A 36 15.56 -0.13 -21.14
CA GLY A 36 15.51 1.22 -21.74
C GLY A 36 14.61 2.17 -20.94
N GLY A 37 13.39 1.73 -20.62
CA GLY A 37 12.43 2.50 -19.83
C GLY A 37 12.89 2.72 -18.40
N ALA A 38 13.34 1.65 -17.74
CA ALA A 38 13.84 1.72 -16.37
C ALA A 38 15.07 2.63 -16.24
N GLY A 39 16.01 2.53 -17.20
CA GLY A 39 17.19 3.41 -17.24
C GLY A 39 16.82 4.88 -17.44
N ARG A 40 15.90 5.20 -18.37
CA ARG A 40 15.41 6.55 -18.59
C ARG A 40 14.78 7.13 -17.33
N VAL A 41 13.79 6.45 -16.77
CA VAL A 41 13.05 6.93 -15.60
C VAL A 41 13.97 7.12 -14.40
N THR A 42 14.88 6.17 -14.14
CA THR A 42 15.82 6.29 -13.02
C THR A 42 16.75 7.49 -13.21
N ALA A 43 17.25 7.73 -14.42
CA ALA A 43 18.12 8.87 -14.72
C ALA A 43 17.36 10.21 -14.57
N GLU A 44 16.13 10.30 -15.06
CA GLU A 44 15.28 11.49 -14.91
C GLU A 44 14.97 11.75 -13.43
N TRP A 45 14.67 10.71 -12.66
CA TRP A 45 14.44 10.82 -11.22
C TRP A 45 15.68 11.34 -10.47
N MET A 46 16.87 10.81 -10.79
CA MET A 46 18.13 11.29 -10.21
C MET A 46 18.40 12.76 -10.52
N ILE A 47 18.03 13.23 -11.71
CA ILE A 47 18.26 14.63 -12.14
C ILE A 47 17.23 15.57 -11.52
N ASN A 48 15.96 15.19 -11.50
CA ASN A 48 14.85 16.04 -11.09
C ASN A 48 14.59 15.98 -9.57
N GLY A 49 15.05 14.93 -8.88
CA GLY A 49 14.74 14.69 -7.47
C GLY A 49 13.38 14.03 -7.22
N TYR A 50 12.58 13.86 -8.26
CA TYR A 50 11.26 13.21 -8.19
C TYR A 50 10.97 12.39 -9.45
N MET A 51 9.99 11.52 -9.38
CA MET A 51 9.55 10.68 -10.48
C MET A 51 8.47 11.39 -11.31
N ASN A 52 8.67 11.45 -12.63
CA ASN A 52 7.74 12.13 -13.53
C ASN A 52 6.49 11.31 -13.86
N GLU A 53 6.58 9.99 -13.81
CA GLU A 53 5.50 9.05 -14.09
C GLU A 53 5.00 8.37 -12.81
N ASP A 54 3.74 7.99 -12.76
CA ASP A 54 3.19 7.17 -11.68
C ASP A 54 3.71 5.72 -11.79
N LEU A 55 4.87 5.48 -11.20
CA LEU A 55 5.53 4.18 -11.12
C LEU A 55 5.67 3.69 -9.67
N TYR A 56 4.77 4.12 -8.79
CA TYR A 56 4.80 3.74 -7.37
C TYR A 56 4.91 2.21 -7.18
N SER A 57 4.27 1.42 -8.03
CA SER A 57 4.37 -0.04 -7.99
C SER A 57 5.78 -0.58 -8.21
N LEU A 58 6.70 0.23 -8.73
CA LEU A 58 8.11 -0.11 -8.97
C LEU A 58 9.06 0.54 -7.94
N ASP A 59 8.58 1.56 -7.19
CA ASP A 59 9.38 2.24 -6.17
C ASP A 59 9.81 1.25 -5.08
N ILE A 60 11.11 1.22 -4.76
CA ILE A 60 11.64 0.39 -3.68
C ILE A 60 11.01 0.72 -2.33
N LYS A 61 10.54 1.95 -2.13
CA LYS A 61 9.87 2.42 -0.92
C LYS A 61 8.49 1.77 -0.68
N ARG A 62 7.97 0.99 -1.65
CA ARG A 62 6.78 0.16 -1.43
C ARG A 62 7.02 -0.97 -0.43
N PHE A 63 8.29 -1.37 -0.22
CA PHE A 63 8.63 -2.41 0.71
C PHE A 63 8.82 -1.91 2.14
N GLN A 64 8.54 -2.79 3.09
CA GLN A 64 8.75 -2.58 4.51
C GLN A 64 9.83 -3.52 5.04
N LYS A 65 10.39 -3.21 6.20
CA LYS A 65 11.54 -3.91 6.77
C LYS A 65 11.39 -5.44 6.85
N PHE A 66 10.19 -5.97 7.11
CA PHE A 66 9.99 -7.43 7.21
C PHE A 66 10.15 -8.16 5.86
N HIS A 67 9.96 -7.47 4.72
CA HIS A 67 10.20 -8.04 3.40
C HIS A 67 11.66 -8.41 3.14
N SER A 68 12.61 -7.82 3.87
CA SER A 68 14.04 -8.19 3.79
C SER A 68 14.39 -9.48 4.54
N SER A 69 13.44 -10.07 5.27
CA SER A 69 13.64 -11.34 5.95
C SER A 69 13.93 -12.47 4.95
N LYS A 70 15.03 -13.18 5.14
CA LYS A 70 15.42 -14.32 4.28
C LYS A 70 14.31 -15.35 4.15
N LYS A 71 13.60 -15.65 5.25
CA LYS A 71 12.49 -16.61 5.24
C LYS A 71 11.32 -16.10 4.39
N PHE A 72 10.97 -14.80 4.51
CA PHE A 72 9.93 -14.18 3.70
C PHE A 72 10.29 -14.27 2.22
N ILE A 73 11.48 -13.80 1.86
CA ILE A 73 11.96 -13.77 0.47
C ILE A 73 11.95 -15.17 -0.14
N MET A 74 12.54 -16.16 0.52
CA MET A 74 12.61 -17.52 -0.01
C MET A 74 11.23 -18.11 -0.30
N ASN A 75 10.28 -17.97 0.61
CA ASN A 75 8.94 -18.53 0.43
C ASN A 75 8.15 -17.77 -0.63
N ARG A 76 8.10 -16.43 -0.53
CA ARG A 76 7.29 -15.60 -1.42
C ARG A 76 7.82 -15.59 -2.84
N VAL A 77 9.14 -15.47 -3.05
CA VAL A 77 9.75 -15.47 -4.39
C VAL A 77 9.54 -16.82 -5.08
N THR A 78 9.54 -17.93 -4.35
CA THR A 78 9.23 -19.25 -4.93
C THR A 78 7.81 -19.32 -5.46
N GLU A 79 6.83 -18.76 -4.72
CA GLU A 79 5.45 -18.67 -5.17
C GLU A 79 5.30 -17.73 -6.37
N THR A 80 5.82 -16.51 -6.27
CA THR A 80 5.68 -15.49 -7.32
C THR A 80 6.40 -15.88 -8.62
N LEU A 81 7.51 -16.60 -8.54
CA LEU A 81 8.18 -17.16 -9.71
C LEU A 81 7.26 -18.17 -10.44
N GLY A 82 6.59 -19.03 -9.70
CA GLY A 82 5.59 -19.95 -10.27
C GLY A 82 4.39 -19.23 -10.87
N ASP A 83 3.99 -18.13 -10.25
CA ASP A 83 2.85 -17.32 -10.70
C ASP A 83 3.17 -16.45 -11.91
N LEU A 84 4.44 -16.14 -12.19
CA LEU A 84 4.86 -15.28 -13.31
C LEU A 84 4.30 -15.76 -14.65
N TYR A 85 4.24 -17.08 -14.84
CA TYR A 85 3.70 -17.73 -16.03
C TYR A 85 2.37 -18.45 -15.78
N GLY A 86 1.82 -18.28 -14.59
CA GLY A 86 0.55 -18.89 -14.18
C GLY A 86 -0.67 -18.08 -14.61
N MET A 87 -1.86 -18.60 -14.25
CA MET A 87 -3.11 -17.89 -14.47
C MET A 87 -3.23 -16.70 -13.52
N HIS A 88 -3.41 -15.51 -14.07
CA HIS A 88 -3.61 -14.26 -13.31
C HIS A 88 -5.11 -14.08 -13.01
N TRP A 89 -5.58 -14.81 -12.02
CA TRP A 89 -6.96 -14.69 -11.56
C TRP A 89 -7.26 -13.30 -10.99
N PRO A 90 -8.44 -12.74 -11.24
CA PRO A 90 -8.88 -11.51 -10.57
C PRO A 90 -8.86 -11.68 -9.04
N TYR A 91 -8.35 -10.67 -8.33
CA TYR A 91 -8.26 -10.66 -6.85
C TYR A 91 -7.38 -11.76 -6.24
N LYS A 92 -6.52 -12.39 -7.03
CA LYS A 92 -5.61 -13.45 -6.55
C LYS A 92 -4.78 -12.97 -5.37
N GLN A 93 -4.77 -13.78 -4.30
CA GLN A 93 -3.99 -13.53 -3.10
C GLN A 93 -2.82 -14.51 -3.01
N HIS A 94 -1.70 -14.05 -2.48
CA HIS A 94 -0.59 -14.92 -2.17
C HIS A 94 -0.95 -15.91 -1.05
N LYS A 95 -0.38 -17.12 -1.13
CA LYS A 95 -0.58 -18.19 -0.14
C LYS A 95 0.55 -18.29 0.86
N THR A 96 1.78 -17.94 0.44
CA THR A 96 2.97 -18.01 1.28
C THR A 96 3.21 -16.72 2.05
N SER A 97 4.00 -16.78 3.10
CA SER A 97 4.41 -15.62 3.92
C SER A 97 3.24 -14.74 4.34
N ARG A 98 2.12 -15.40 4.69
CA ARG A 98 0.92 -14.77 5.26
C ARG A 98 1.16 -14.42 6.74
N ASP A 99 0.24 -13.69 7.34
CA ASP A 99 0.20 -13.35 8.76
C ASP A 99 1.41 -12.54 9.27
N GLN A 100 2.03 -11.74 8.39
CA GLN A 100 3.17 -10.91 8.77
C GLN A 100 2.73 -9.64 9.54
N LYS A 101 1.59 -9.10 9.21
CA LYS A 101 0.98 -7.94 9.89
C LYS A 101 -0.50 -8.19 10.09
N LEU A 102 -0.89 -8.36 11.35
CA LEU A 102 -2.26 -8.60 11.75
C LEU A 102 -2.93 -7.32 12.22
N LEU A 103 -4.23 -7.23 12.03
CA LEU A 103 -5.06 -6.19 12.60
C LEU A 103 -5.26 -6.41 14.11
N PRO A 104 -5.54 -5.36 14.91
CA PRO A 104 -5.81 -5.52 16.35
C PRO A 104 -6.96 -6.50 16.64
N TYR A 105 -7.97 -6.55 15.77
CA TYR A 105 -9.16 -7.41 15.89
C TYR A 105 -9.12 -8.66 15.01
N HIS A 106 -7.95 -9.08 14.55
CA HIS A 106 -7.80 -10.17 13.58
C HIS A 106 -8.57 -11.44 13.98
N GLU A 107 -8.43 -11.89 15.22
CA GLU A 107 -9.12 -13.09 15.70
C GLU A 107 -10.65 -12.94 15.79
N ASP A 108 -11.14 -11.75 16.06
CA ASP A 108 -12.59 -11.49 16.09
C ASP A 108 -13.15 -11.40 14.69
N LEU A 109 -12.42 -10.82 13.75
CA LEU A 109 -12.78 -10.82 12.33
C LEU A 109 -12.78 -12.24 11.75
N LYS A 110 -11.84 -13.09 12.17
CA LYS A 110 -11.78 -14.50 11.79
C LYS A 110 -12.98 -15.29 12.33
N LYS A 111 -13.40 -15.07 13.58
CA LYS A 111 -14.64 -15.65 14.15
C LYS A 111 -15.88 -15.18 13.40
N ALA A 112 -15.87 -13.96 12.86
CA ALA A 112 -16.93 -13.43 12.00
C ALA A 112 -16.88 -13.96 10.55
N CYS A 113 -16.13 -15.02 10.29
CA CYS A 113 -15.96 -15.64 8.98
C CYS A 113 -15.36 -14.71 7.91
N ALA A 114 -14.45 -13.84 8.28
CA ALA A 114 -13.70 -13.01 7.33
C ALA A 114 -12.81 -13.86 6.43
N CYS A 115 -12.89 -13.63 5.14
CA CYS A 115 -11.88 -14.07 4.18
C CYS A 115 -10.79 -13.00 4.10
N PHE A 116 -9.55 -13.36 4.43
CA PHE A 116 -8.43 -12.42 4.48
C PHE A 116 -7.66 -12.36 3.17
N GLY A 117 -7.22 -11.15 2.84
CA GLY A 117 -6.25 -10.86 1.79
C GLY A 117 -5.23 -9.85 2.27
N GLN A 118 -4.10 -9.75 1.59
CA GLN A 118 -3.07 -8.76 1.89
C GLN A 118 -3.38 -7.44 1.18
N SER A 119 -3.47 -6.37 1.94
CA SER A 119 -3.62 -5.01 1.43
C SER A 119 -2.82 -4.04 2.31
N GLY A 120 -1.90 -3.28 1.71
CA GLY A 120 -0.96 -2.43 2.44
C GLY A 120 -0.19 -3.22 3.49
N GLU A 121 0.15 -4.47 3.17
CA GLU A 121 0.91 -5.42 3.98
C GLU A 121 0.16 -6.02 5.19
N TYR A 122 -1.04 -5.57 5.46
CA TYR A 122 -1.89 -6.14 6.50
C TYR A 122 -2.76 -7.28 5.97
N GLU A 123 -2.96 -8.30 6.80
CA GLU A 123 -4.04 -9.26 6.62
C GLU A 123 -5.36 -8.55 6.90
N ARG A 124 -6.09 -8.18 5.85
CA ARG A 124 -7.35 -7.45 5.94
C ARG A 124 -8.53 -8.35 5.59
N PRO A 125 -9.69 -8.19 6.25
CA PRO A 125 -10.92 -8.80 5.77
C PRO A 125 -11.26 -8.20 4.41
N MET A 126 -11.36 -9.04 3.40
CA MET A 126 -11.75 -8.65 2.05
C MET A 126 -13.25 -8.80 1.84
N TRP A 127 -13.83 -9.78 2.49
CA TRP A 127 -15.26 -10.05 2.54
C TRP A 127 -15.57 -11.02 3.68
N TYR A 128 -16.86 -11.15 4.07
CA TYR A 128 -17.32 -12.04 5.13
C TYR A 128 -18.21 -13.11 4.57
N ALA A 129 -17.87 -14.36 4.84
CA ALA A 129 -18.58 -15.50 4.30
C ALA A 129 -19.97 -15.63 4.93
N LEU A 130 -21.00 -15.82 4.10
CA LEU A 130 -22.32 -16.27 4.53
C LEU A 130 -22.28 -17.75 4.92
N ASP A 131 -23.29 -18.22 5.67
CA ASP A 131 -23.29 -19.53 6.34
C ASP A 131 -22.90 -20.73 5.47
N ASP A 132 -23.27 -20.72 4.20
CA ASP A 132 -22.99 -21.81 3.25
C ASP A 132 -21.69 -21.61 2.43
N ILE A 133 -20.95 -20.55 2.70
CA ILE A 133 -19.76 -20.17 1.92
C ILE A 133 -18.52 -20.29 2.80
N LYS A 134 -17.46 -20.94 2.31
CA LYS A 134 -16.17 -20.93 3.00
C LYS A 134 -15.48 -19.57 2.84
N PRO A 135 -14.81 -19.06 3.89
CA PRO A 135 -14.05 -17.81 3.85
C PRO A 135 -12.70 -17.98 3.12
N GLU A 136 -12.74 -18.46 1.90
CA GLU A 136 -11.60 -18.66 1.01
C GLU A 136 -11.98 -18.32 -0.43
N TYR A 137 -11.01 -17.89 -1.25
CA TYR A 137 -11.27 -17.56 -2.65
C TYR A 137 -11.41 -18.82 -3.50
N ASP A 138 -12.48 -18.89 -4.29
CA ASP A 138 -12.65 -19.80 -5.43
C ASP A 138 -12.55 -18.96 -6.71
N TYR A 139 -11.36 -18.99 -7.33
CA TYR A 139 -11.01 -18.08 -8.42
C TYR A 139 -11.72 -18.41 -9.72
N SER A 140 -12.28 -17.38 -10.36
CA SER A 140 -12.96 -17.48 -11.65
C SER A 140 -12.89 -16.13 -12.38
N PHE A 141 -13.00 -16.16 -13.71
CA PHE A 141 -13.25 -14.96 -14.53
C PHE A 141 -14.74 -14.57 -14.59
N ASN A 142 -15.60 -15.42 -14.11
CA ASN A 142 -17.02 -15.14 -13.87
C ASN A 142 -17.21 -14.59 -12.45
N TYR A 143 -18.46 -14.58 -11.97
CA TYR A 143 -18.73 -14.27 -10.56
C TYR A 143 -18.05 -15.30 -9.65
N GLN A 144 -17.15 -14.80 -8.80
CA GLN A 144 -16.48 -15.63 -7.80
C GLN A 144 -17.40 -15.87 -6.58
N ASN A 145 -17.03 -16.83 -5.75
CA ASN A 145 -17.82 -17.25 -4.58
C ASN A 145 -18.08 -16.14 -3.55
N TRP A 146 -17.25 -15.09 -3.52
CA TRP A 146 -17.43 -13.94 -2.63
C TRP A 146 -18.57 -13.00 -3.06
N TYR A 147 -19.03 -13.06 -4.31
CA TYR A 147 -19.99 -12.09 -4.85
C TYR A 147 -21.31 -12.02 -4.08
N PRO A 148 -21.97 -13.14 -3.68
CA PRO A 148 -23.18 -13.07 -2.85
C PRO A 148 -22.96 -12.41 -1.50
N SER A 149 -21.81 -12.68 -0.87
CA SER A 149 -21.42 -12.11 0.42
C SER A 149 -21.22 -10.59 0.34
N VAL A 150 -20.42 -10.12 -0.62
CA VAL A 150 -20.18 -8.68 -0.83
C VAL A 150 -21.48 -7.95 -1.21
N LYS A 151 -22.34 -8.57 -2.02
CA LYS A 151 -23.66 -8.02 -2.34
C LYS A 151 -24.52 -7.85 -1.08
N HIS A 152 -24.49 -8.83 -0.17
CA HIS A 152 -25.20 -8.77 1.12
C HIS A 152 -24.64 -7.66 2.01
N GLU A 153 -23.31 -7.58 2.17
CA GLU A 153 -22.61 -6.53 2.95
C GLU A 153 -22.95 -5.13 2.43
N SER A 154 -22.87 -4.94 1.11
CA SER A 154 -23.17 -3.64 0.46
C SER A 154 -24.62 -3.22 0.71
N LYS A 155 -25.57 -4.15 0.54
CA LYS A 155 -26.98 -3.89 0.81
C LYS A 155 -27.22 -3.53 2.28
N ASN A 156 -26.65 -4.31 3.20
CA ASN A 156 -26.78 -4.05 4.64
C ASN A 156 -26.19 -2.71 5.04
N THR A 157 -25.06 -2.31 4.45
CA THR A 157 -24.43 -1.01 4.71
C THR A 157 -25.30 0.16 4.27
N ILE A 158 -26.01 0.03 3.14
CA ILE A 158 -26.91 1.06 2.62
C ILE A 158 -28.21 1.15 3.45
N GLU A 159 -28.80 -0.02 3.77
CA GLU A 159 -30.13 -0.09 4.40
C GLU A 159 -30.08 0.01 5.93
N ASN A 160 -28.95 -0.31 6.55
CA ASN A 160 -28.78 -0.37 8.00
C ASN A 160 -27.51 0.35 8.45
N VAL A 161 -26.48 -0.42 8.88
CA VAL A 161 -25.22 0.11 9.38
C VAL A 161 -24.05 -0.77 8.95
N GLY A 162 -22.90 -0.15 8.62
CA GLY A 162 -21.65 -0.82 8.31
C GLY A 162 -20.55 -0.48 9.32
N LEU A 163 -19.72 -1.47 9.65
CA LEU A 163 -18.49 -1.31 10.43
C LEU A 163 -17.28 -1.56 9.51
N PHE A 164 -16.39 -0.56 9.42
CA PHE A 164 -15.22 -0.62 8.55
C PHE A 164 -13.92 -0.63 9.38
N GLU A 165 -13.09 -1.65 9.19
CA GLU A 165 -11.78 -1.74 9.84
C GLU A 165 -10.75 -0.88 9.06
N LEU A 166 -10.31 0.23 9.68
CA LEU A 166 -9.41 1.22 9.08
C LEU A 166 -8.06 1.31 9.80
N SER A 167 -7.73 0.38 10.70
CA SER A 167 -6.45 0.36 11.43
C SER A 167 -5.20 0.30 10.54
N PRO A 168 -5.22 -0.28 9.31
CA PRO A 168 -4.05 -0.31 8.45
C PRO A 168 -3.54 1.05 7.98
N PHE A 169 -4.40 2.07 7.90
CA PHE A 169 -3.98 3.40 7.49
C PHE A 169 -2.75 3.86 8.28
N SER A 170 -1.81 4.50 7.62
CA SER A 170 -0.63 5.08 8.25
C SER A 170 -1.00 6.28 9.11
N LYS A 171 -0.39 6.42 10.28
CA LYS A 171 -0.59 7.54 11.19
C LYS A 171 0.76 8.13 11.52
N TYR A 172 0.91 9.41 11.26
CA TYR A 172 2.10 10.19 11.60
C TYR A 172 1.72 11.36 12.52
N GLU A 173 2.65 11.79 13.32
CA GLU A 173 2.49 12.93 14.21
C GLU A 173 3.55 13.97 13.87
N ILE A 174 3.12 15.19 13.55
CA ILE A 174 4.00 16.36 13.40
C ILE A 174 3.82 17.23 14.62
N LYS A 175 4.91 17.52 15.32
CA LYS A 175 4.93 18.28 16.56
C LYS A 175 6.03 19.33 16.56
N GLY A 176 5.71 20.51 17.04
CA GLY A 176 6.64 21.64 17.18
C GLY A 176 6.02 22.97 16.77
N GLU A 177 6.68 24.06 17.10
CA GLU A 177 6.18 25.42 16.84
C GLU A 177 5.98 25.71 15.34
N GLY A 178 6.77 25.11 14.44
CA GLY A 178 6.63 25.26 13.00
C GLY A 178 5.70 24.25 12.31
N ALA A 179 5.04 23.37 13.06
CA ALA A 179 4.25 22.26 12.47
C ALA A 179 3.12 22.74 11.54
N TYR A 180 2.45 23.82 11.91
CA TYR A 180 1.39 24.40 11.09
C TYR A 180 1.94 25.00 9.79
N ASP A 181 2.97 25.81 9.88
CA ASP A 181 3.55 26.49 8.71
C ASP A 181 4.14 25.48 7.72
N GLU A 182 4.76 24.42 8.23
CA GLU A 182 5.29 23.34 7.39
C GLU A 182 4.16 22.58 6.67
N LEU A 183 3.06 22.28 7.35
CA LEU A 183 1.92 21.66 6.71
C LEU A 183 1.24 22.57 5.68
N GLN A 184 1.16 23.87 5.93
CA GLN A 184 0.68 24.85 4.95
C GLN A 184 1.57 24.92 3.71
N ARG A 185 2.88 24.71 3.86
CA ARG A 185 3.82 24.68 2.75
C ARG A 185 3.71 23.41 1.90
N LEU A 186 3.52 22.26 2.56
CA LEU A 186 3.52 20.95 1.91
C LEU A 186 2.18 20.58 1.28
N CYS A 187 1.07 21.01 1.89
CA CYS A 187 -0.27 20.60 1.50
C CYS A 187 -0.90 21.56 0.49
N THR A 188 -1.67 21.04 -0.44
CA THR A 188 -2.40 21.86 -1.44
C THR A 188 -3.62 22.55 -0.87
N ALA A 189 -4.23 22.00 0.19
CA ALA A 189 -5.36 22.60 0.85
C ALA A 189 -4.93 23.51 2.02
N ASN A 190 -5.75 24.49 2.34
CA ASN A 190 -5.57 25.33 3.52
C ASN A 190 -5.87 24.51 4.79
N ILE A 191 -4.83 24.17 5.54
CA ILE A 191 -4.93 23.37 6.76
C ILE A 191 -5.64 24.18 7.85
N LYS A 192 -6.58 23.54 8.54
CA LYS A 192 -7.32 24.16 9.64
C LYS A 192 -6.53 24.01 10.94
N ASP A 193 -6.39 25.11 11.69
CA ASP A 193 -5.71 25.16 13.00
C ASP A 193 -6.66 25.03 14.20
N GLU A 194 -7.95 24.82 13.93
CA GLU A 194 -8.97 24.58 14.95
C GLU A 194 -8.91 23.11 15.45
N ILE A 195 -8.86 22.92 16.76
CA ILE A 195 -8.79 21.59 17.39
C ILE A 195 -9.93 20.69 16.91
N GLY A 196 -9.58 19.47 16.52
CA GLY A 196 -10.51 18.45 16.02
C GLY A 196 -10.91 18.60 14.55
N LYS A 197 -10.51 19.67 13.87
CA LYS A 197 -10.78 19.82 12.44
C LYS A 197 -9.90 18.88 11.61
N CYS A 198 -10.52 18.30 10.59
CA CYS A 198 -9.89 17.45 9.59
C CYS A 198 -9.85 18.20 8.26
N THR A 199 -8.71 18.10 7.58
CA THR A 199 -8.51 18.62 6.23
C THR A 199 -8.00 17.50 5.34
N TYR A 200 -8.79 17.08 4.33
CA TYR A 200 -8.31 16.20 3.27
C TYR A 200 -7.53 17.00 2.25
N THR A 201 -6.36 16.53 1.87
CA THR A 201 -5.43 17.26 1.02
C THR A 201 -4.47 16.32 0.26
N HIS A 202 -3.73 16.90 -0.67
CA HIS A 202 -2.62 16.24 -1.37
C HIS A 202 -1.31 16.92 -1.01
N MET A 203 -0.22 16.16 -1.06
CA MET A 203 1.14 16.69 -1.16
C MET A 203 1.64 16.44 -2.57
N LEU A 204 2.31 17.43 -3.17
CA LEU A 204 2.78 17.40 -4.55
C LEU A 204 4.29 17.41 -4.57
N ASN A 205 4.87 16.82 -5.62
CA ASN A 205 6.27 17.04 -5.96
C ASN A 205 6.48 18.38 -6.67
N GLU A 206 7.72 18.74 -6.95
CA GLU A 206 8.09 20.01 -7.59
C GLU A 206 7.56 20.11 -9.04
N GLY A 207 7.28 18.99 -9.71
CA GLY A 207 6.65 18.94 -11.02
C GLY A 207 5.12 19.09 -11.00
N GLY A 208 4.50 19.14 -9.80
CA GLY A 208 3.06 19.21 -9.62
C GLY A 208 2.35 17.86 -9.64
N GLY A 209 3.10 16.75 -9.68
CA GLY A 209 2.56 15.39 -9.53
C GLY A 209 2.13 15.12 -8.10
N ILE A 210 1.09 14.31 -7.91
CA ILE A 210 0.60 13.93 -6.59
C ILE A 210 1.52 12.84 -6.02
N GLU A 211 2.18 13.15 -4.90
CA GLU A 211 2.99 12.17 -4.14
C GLU A 211 2.12 11.35 -3.20
N THR A 212 1.20 12.00 -2.50
CA THR A 212 0.28 11.30 -1.60
C THR A 212 -1.01 12.09 -1.38
N ASP A 213 -2.08 11.38 -1.09
CA ASP A 213 -3.33 11.92 -0.56
C ASP A 213 -3.47 11.55 0.91
N LEU A 214 -3.90 12.50 1.73
CA LEU A 214 -3.93 12.31 3.17
C LEU A 214 -4.95 13.19 3.88
N THR A 215 -5.23 12.87 5.13
CA THR A 215 -6.05 13.69 6.02
C THR A 215 -5.18 14.23 7.14
N VAL A 216 -5.17 15.55 7.30
CA VAL A 216 -4.55 16.25 8.43
C VAL A 216 -5.60 16.54 9.49
N VAL A 217 -5.33 16.14 10.72
CA VAL A 217 -6.19 16.40 11.90
C VAL A 217 -5.46 17.32 12.86
N CYS A 218 -6.06 18.47 13.18
CA CYS A 218 -5.51 19.37 14.19
C CYS A 218 -5.79 18.84 15.60
N ILE A 219 -4.74 18.47 16.33
CA ILE A 219 -4.81 18.06 17.74
C ILE A 219 -4.68 19.27 18.66
N ASN A 220 -3.74 20.14 18.36
CA ASN A 220 -3.61 21.48 18.93
C ASN A 220 -2.72 22.33 18.01
N LYS A 221 -2.49 23.59 18.36
CA LYS A 221 -1.75 24.56 17.55
C LYS A 221 -0.36 24.10 17.05
N ASN A 222 0.32 23.26 17.82
CA ASN A 222 1.67 22.78 17.52
C ASN A 222 1.73 21.26 17.33
N HIS A 223 0.57 20.61 17.10
CA HIS A 223 0.50 19.17 17.00
C HIS A 223 -0.62 18.76 16.03
N PHE A 224 -0.23 18.09 14.97
CA PHE A 224 -1.12 17.58 13.93
C PHE A 224 -0.90 16.09 13.74
N ARG A 225 -1.98 15.38 13.44
CA ARG A 225 -1.95 13.97 13.02
C ARG A 225 -2.22 13.88 11.54
N ILE A 226 -1.39 13.14 10.82
CA ILE A 226 -1.57 12.81 9.42
C ILE A 226 -2.04 11.37 9.31
N ILE A 227 -3.05 11.14 8.49
CA ILE A 227 -3.57 9.80 8.17
C ILE A 227 -3.43 9.63 6.66
N SER A 228 -2.61 8.66 6.22
CA SER A 228 -2.40 8.33 4.82
C SER A 228 -2.62 6.84 4.54
N SER A 229 -2.54 6.43 3.29
CA SER A 229 -2.74 5.04 2.88
C SER A 229 -1.74 4.08 3.56
N ALA A 230 -2.20 2.86 3.84
CA ALA A 230 -1.35 1.80 4.37
C ALA A 230 -0.23 1.38 3.41
N ALA A 231 -0.50 1.43 2.10
CA ALA A 231 0.43 0.96 1.08
C ALA A 231 1.67 1.86 0.96
N VAL A 232 1.50 3.18 1.12
CA VAL A 232 2.56 4.18 0.93
C VAL A 232 3.33 4.53 2.20
N ARG A 233 3.21 3.74 3.26
CA ARG A 233 3.78 4.03 4.58
C ARG A 233 5.27 4.38 4.58
N THR A 234 6.09 3.63 3.85
CA THR A 234 7.53 3.89 3.79
C THR A 234 7.84 5.11 2.93
N HIS A 235 7.15 5.24 1.81
CA HIS A 235 7.23 6.38 0.89
C HIS A 235 6.87 7.69 1.61
N ASP A 236 5.72 7.78 2.24
CA ASP A 236 5.24 9.00 2.91
C ASP A 236 6.08 9.42 4.12
N LYS A 237 6.90 8.50 4.65
CA LYS A 237 7.78 8.77 5.77
C LYS A 237 9.17 9.26 5.33
N ALA A 238 9.62 8.85 4.15
CA ALA A 238 10.94 9.16 3.62
C ALA A 238 11.05 10.61 3.12
#